data_95cabe200b05dfc17ec482d3fccdf77b
#
_entry.id   95cabe200b05dfc17ec482d3fccdf77b
#
_cell.length_a   1.000
_cell.length_b   1.000
_cell.length_c   1.000
_cell.angle_alpha   90.00
_cell.angle_beta   90.00
_cell.angle_gamma   90.00
#
_symmetry.space_group_name_H-M   'P 1'
#
loop_
_entity.id
_entity.type
_entity.pdbx_description
1 polymer ?
#
loop_
_entity_poly.entity_id
_entity_poly.type
_entity_poly.pdbx_seq_one_letter_code
_entity_poly.pdbx_strand_id
1 'polypeptide(L)'
;VDIQDVPIHQNYIDQITAVPGISVMAKSKWMNALHIRGTQSVINGLTTLSFVHHVDFANKTLNTNKNTNTAASGLFNKTLDVQANFPYGASAAQIQMLNGHLLHQQDFTGTGKIIAVMDAGFPGVDTTDPFLRLRTNNQIKGGYNFVNRNANFYTGFQHGTQVLSNMAAYVDNQLVGTAPD
;
A
#
# COMPACT_ATOMS: atom_id res chain seq x y z
N VAL A 1 19.44 -5.11 -6.42
CA VAL A 1 19.59 -3.69 -6.03
C VAL A 1 19.17 -2.86 -7.22
N ASP A 2 18.13 -2.07 -7.10
CA ASP A 2 17.68 -1.15 -8.15
C ASP A 2 17.90 0.32 -7.72
N ILE A 3 17.50 1.27 -8.57
CA ILE A 3 17.68 2.70 -8.31
C ILE A 3 16.95 3.17 -7.05
N GLN A 4 15.89 2.47 -6.63
CA GLN A 4 15.12 2.81 -5.44
C GLN A 4 15.83 2.38 -4.14
N ASP A 5 16.82 1.50 -4.23
CA ASP A 5 17.66 1.12 -3.09
C ASP A 5 18.75 2.16 -2.79
N VAL A 6 19.02 3.06 -3.72
CA VAL A 6 20.02 4.11 -3.56
C VAL A 6 19.50 5.20 -2.62
N PRO A 7 20.20 5.52 -1.53
CA PRO A 7 19.80 6.61 -0.64
C PRO A 7 19.92 7.97 -1.34
N ILE A 8 19.12 8.93 -0.90
CA ILE A 8 19.24 10.32 -1.36
C ILE A 8 20.65 10.82 -1.06
N HIS A 9 21.28 11.44 -2.04
CA HIS A 9 22.63 11.94 -1.90
C HIS A 9 22.73 12.97 -0.77
N GLN A 10 23.66 12.77 0.18
CA GLN A 10 23.75 13.58 1.39
C GLN A 10 23.92 15.08 1.10
N ASN A 11 24.71 15.43 0.08
CA ASN A 11 24.90 16.83 -0.31
C ASN A 11 23.59 17.56 -0.68
N TYR A 12 22.60 16.85 -1.27
CA TYR A 12 21.29 17.44 -1.57
C TYR A 12 20.50 17.72 -0.29
N ILE A 13 20.57 16.79 0.66
CA ILE A 13 19.96 16.95 1.97
C ILE A 13 20.56 18.14 2.70
N ASP A 14 21.89 18.27 2.69
CA ASP A 14 22.63 19.33 3.34
C ASP A 14 22.30 20.72 2.74
N GLN A 15 22.22 20.80 1.43
CA GLN A 15 21.84 22.03 0.73
C GLN A 15 20.42 22.47 1.09
N ILE A 16 19.44 21.54 1.14
CA ILE A 16 18.07 21.86 1.52
C ILE A 16 18.00 22.24 3.00
N THR A 17 18.71 21.55 3.86
CA THR A 17 18.76 21.84 5.30
C THR A 17 19.38 23.20 5.61
N ALA A 18 20.33 23.65 4.79
CA ALA A 18 20.99 24.94 4.93
C ALA A 18 20.08 26.14 4.53
N VAL A 19 18.95 25.90 3.89
CA VAL A 19 18.02 26.98 3.51
C VAL A 19 17.32 27.52 4.77
N PRO A 20 17.45 28.82 5.08
CA PRO A 20 16.81 29.40 6.24
C PRO A 20 15.29 29.22 6.19
N GLY A 21 14.69 28.76 7.29
CA GLY A 21 13.26 28.54 7.41
C GLY A 21 12.78 27.17 6.89
N ILE A 22 13.69 26.27 6.48
CA ILE A 22 13.38 24.87 6.17
C ILE A 22 13.75 23.97 7.35
N SER A 23 12.87 23.02 7.65
CA SER A 23 13.13 21.88 8.53
C SER A 23 12.90 20.58 7.77
N VAL A 24 13.90 19.72 7.69
CA VAL A 24 13.75 18.38 7.12
C VAL A 24 13.14 17.46 8.17
N MET A 25 11.95 16.93 7.89
CA MET A 25 11.15 16.11 8.80
C MET A 25 11.37 14.61 8.58
N ALA A 26 11.52 14.19 7.31
CA ALA A 26 11.74 12.79 6.95
C ALA A 26 12.44 12.68 5.58
N LYS A 27 13.02 11.50 5.34
CA LYS A 27 13.67 11.12 4.08
C LYS A 27 13.05 9.84 3.57
N SER A 28 12.74 9.76 2.28
CA SER A 28 12.27 8.56 1.63
C SER A 28 13.16 8.20 0.43
N LYS A 29 13.96 7.15 0.57
CA LYS A 29 14.74 6.62 -0.56
C LYS A 29 13.85 6.08 -1.68
N TRP A 30 12.73 5.46 -1.33
CA TRP A 30 11.78 4.87 -2.27
C TRP A 30 11.14 5.89 -3.20
N MET A 31 10.86 7.10 -2.68
CA MET A 31 10.28 8.20 -3.43
C MET A 31 11.35 9.17 -3.96
N ASN A 32 12.61 8.97 -3.61
CA ASN A 32 13.69 9.93 -3.83
C ASN A 32 13.27 11.35 -3.41
N ALA A 33 12.73 11.48 -2.20
CA ALA A 33 12.07 12.70 -1.74
C ALA A 33 12.38 13.01 -0.28
N LEU A 34 12.32 14.30 0.06
CA LEU A 34 12.37 14.82 1.42
C LEU A 34 11.00 15.36 1.83
N HIS A 35 10.54 14.99 3.03
CA HIS A 35 9.45 15.70 3.68
C HIS A 35 10.03 16.87 4.43
N ILE A 36 9.62 18.07 4.08
CA ILE A 36 10.11 19.30 4.67
C ILE A 36 8.97 20.17 5.22
N ARG A 37 9.31 21.06 6.13
CA ARG A 37 8.42 22.10 6.64
C ARG A 37 9.07 23.46 6.48
N GLY A 38 8.29 24.46 6.09
CA GLY A 38 8.71 25.83 5.91
C GLY A 38 7.54 26.71 5.44
N THR A 39 7.77 27.99 5.21
CA THR A 39 6.77 28.86 4.58
C THR A 39 6.63 28.50 3.09
N GLN A 40 5.44 28.74 2.53
CA GLN A 40 5.18 28.43 1.11
C GLN A 40 6.20 29.12 0.18
N SER A 41 6.55 30.36 0.46
CA SER A 41 7.51 31.13 -0.34
C SER A 41 8.89 30.47 -0.35
N VAL A 42 9.41 30.09 0.81
CA VAL A 42 10.71 29.43 0.93
C VAL A 42 10.70 28.06 0.26
N ILE A 43 9.63 27.29 0.45
CA ILE A 43 9.47 25.96 -0.19
C ILE A 43 9.42 26.09 -1.71
N ASN A 44 8.69 27.07 -2.25
CA ASN A 44 8.66 27.35 -3.69
C ASN A 44 10.05 27.72 -4.23
N GLY A 45 10.84 28.44 -3.45
CA GLY A 45 12.20 28.80 -3.81
C GLY A 45 13.13 27.59 -4.07
N LEU A 46 12.84 26.44 -3.48
CA LEU A 46 13.64 25.22 -3.69
C LEU A 46 13.57 24.69 -5.11
N THR A 47 12.55 25.03 -5.89
CA THR A 47 12.43 24.64 -7.30
C THR A 47 13.51 25.23 -8.19
N THR A 48 14.26 26.23 -7.71
CA THR A 48 15.42 26.82 -8.42
C THR A 48 16.67 25.94 -8.32
N LEU A 49 16.69 24.98 -7.40
CA LEU A 49 17.80 24.04 -7.25
C LEU A 49 17.70 22.98 -8.34
N SER A 50 18.76 22.79 -9.09
CA SER A 50 18.80 21.90 -10.29
C SER A 50 18.48 20.43 -10.00
N PHE A 51 18.64 20.00 -8.76
CA PHE A 51 18.35 18.63 -8.31
C PHE A 51 16.94 18.47 -7.71
N VAL A 52 16.17 19.56 -7.59
CA VAL A 52 14.76 19.50 -7.14
C VAL A 52 13.86 19.44 -8.37
N HIS A 53 13.30 18.26 -8.62
CA HIS A 53 12.45 18.04 -9.78
C HIS A 53 11.08 18.71 -9.65
N HIS A 54 10.44 18.57 -8.49
CA HIS A 54 9.16 19.22 -8.19
C HIS A 54 8.93 19.35 -6.68
N VAL A 55 7.96 20.16 -6.31
CA VAL A 55 7.47 20.33 -4.95
C VAL A 55 5.98 20.06 -4.91
N ASP A 56 5.58 19.16 -4.00
CA ASP A 56 4.19 18.87 -3.70
C ASP A 56 3.84 19.30 -2.28
N PHE A 57 2.83 20.15 -2.15
CA PHE A 57 2.32 20.52 -0.84
C PHE A 57 1.34 19.47 -0.31
N ALA A 58 1.42 19.16 0.99
CA ALA A 58 0.45 18.32 1.68
C ALA A 58 -0.98 18.90 1.57
N ASN A 59 -1.10 20.23 1.67
CA ASN A 59 -2.33 20.92 1.29
C ASN A 59 -2.43 21.00 -0.24
N LYS A 60 -3.26 20.17 -0.83
CA LYS A 60 -3.42 20.05 -2.28
C LYS A 60 -3.90 21.34 -2.97
N THR A 61 -4.54 22.26 -2.23
CA THR A 61 -4.97 23.56 -2.78
C THR A 61 -3.82 24.47 -3.12
N LEU A 62 -2.63 24.23 -2.58
CA LEU A 62 -1.41 25.02 -2.81
C LEU A 62 -0.61 24.51 -4.03
N ASN A 63 -0.96 23.38 -4.60
CA ASN A 63 -0.31 22.80 -5.78
C ASN A 63 -0.90 23.43 -7.05
N THR A 64 -0.55 24.70 -7.31
CA THR A 64 -1.11 25.50 -8.43
C THR A 64 -0.50 25.15 -9.80
N ASN A 65 0.65 24.49 -9.84
CA ASN A 65 1.22 23.93 -11.06
C ASN A 65 0.79 22.48 -11.23
N LYS A 66 -0.46 22.26 -11.61
CA LYS A 66 -0.78 21.09 -12.42
C LYS A 66 0.00 21.22 -13.73
N ASN A 67 1.25 20.80 -13.78
CA ASN A 67 1.69 20.14 -14.98
C ASN A 67 0.75 18.94 -15.13
N THR A 68 -0.25 19.11 -15.95
CA THR A 68 -0.98 18.04 -16.60
C THR A 68 -0.05 17.39 -17.65
N ASN A 69 1.16 17.01 -17.24
CA ASN A 69 1.67 15.77 -17.68
C ASN A 69 0.79 14.74 -16.95
N THR A 70 -0.38 14.57 -17.47
CA THR A 70 -0.93 13.26 -17.59
C THR A 70 0.21 12.43 -18.16
N ALA A 71 1.12 11.89 -17.28
CA ALA A 71 1.50 10.53 -17.49
C ALA A 71 0.15 9.93 -17.84
N ALA A 72 -0.03 9.59 -19.10
CA ALA A 72 -1.09 8.72 -19.48
C ALA A 72 -0.98 7.62 -18.44
N SER A 73 -1.80 7.69 -17.38
CA SER A 73 -2.29 6.51 -16.78
C SER A 73 -2.75 5.79 -18.02
N GLY A 74 -1.94 4.85 -18.46
CA GLY A 74 -2.43 3.80 -19.28
C GLY A 74 -3.58 3.29 -18.44
N LEU A 75 -4.72 3.91 -18.61
CA LEU A 75 -5.97 3.27 -18.38
C LEU A 75 -5.79 2.01 -19.21
N PHE A 76 -5.34 0.96 -18.53
CA PHE A 76 -5.60 -0.36 -19.02
C PHE A 76 -7.12 -0.32 -19.15
N ASN A 77 -7.60 0.04 -20.35
CA ASN A 77 -8.95 -0.26 -20.77
C ASN A 77 -9.00 -1.79 -20.82
N LYS A 78 -9.02 -2.39 -19.62
CA LYS A 78 -9.62 -3.68 -19.44
C LYS A 78 -11.07 -3.40 -19.82
N THR A 79 -11.48 -3.81 -20.98
CA THR A 79 -12.88 -3.90 -21.35
C THR A 79 -13.50 -4.73 -20.24
N LEU A 80 -14.22 -4.04 -19.35
CA LEU A 80 -14.85 -4.63 -18.18
C LEU A 80 -16.05 -5.44 -18.68
N ASP A 81 -15.80 -6.64 -19.16
CA ASP A 81 -16.87 -7.58 -19.49
C ASP A 81 -17.57 -8.13 -18.22
N VAL A 82 -16.94 -8.00 -17.06
CA VAL A 82 -17.53 -8.39 -15.77
C VAL A 82 -17.05 -7.42 -14.68
N GLN A 83 -17.99 -6.66 -14.13
CA GLN A 83 -17.74 -5.85 -12.95
C GLN A 83 -17.74 -6.74 -11.72
N ALA A 84 -16.59 -6.91 -11.06
CA ALA A 84 -16.51 -7.65 -9.81
C ALA A 84 -17.29 -6.89 -8.72
N ASN A 85 -18.44 -7.44 -8.34
CA ASN A 85 -19.27 -6.88 -7.28
C ASN A 85 -19.37 -7.91 -6.15
N PHE A 86 -18.54 -7.74 -5.12
CA PHE A 86 -18.52 -8.66 -4.00
C PHE A 86 -19.66 -8.38 -3.01
N PRO A 87 -20.29 -9.41 -2.48
CA PRO A 87 -21.28 -9.30 -1.42
C PRO A 87 -20.57 -9.13 -0.06
N TYR A 88 -20.16 -7.90 0.24
CA TYR A 88 -19.30 -7.57 1.39
C TYR A 88 -19.92 -7.87 2.75
N GLY A 89 -21.26 -7.87 2.87
CA GLY A 89 -21.93 -8.08 4.15
C GLY A 89 -21.44 -7.11 5.22
N ALA A 90 -21.06 -7.64 6.38
CA ALA A 90 -20.58 -6.84 7.52
C ALA A 90 -19.26 -6.10 7.24
N SER A 91 -18.46 -6.55 6.27
CA SER A 91 -17.20 -5.88 5.88
C SER A 91 -17.38 -4.68 4.94
N ALA A 92 -18.60 -4.39 4.49
CA ALA A 92 -18.88 -3.33 3.51
C ALA A 92 -18.32 -1.97 3.94
N ALA A 93 -18.52 -1.58 5.20
CA ALA A 93 -18.04 -0.30 5.71
C ALA A 93 -16.50 -0.17 5.66
N GLN A 94 -15.79 -1.25 5.96
CA GLN A 94 -14.32 -1.28 5.95
C GLN A 94 -13.76 -1.07 4.53
N ILE A 95 -14.35 -1.72 3.54
CA ILE A 95 -13.92 -1.64 2.15
C ILE A 95 -14.34 -0.30 1.52
N GLN A 96 -15.59 0.11 1.75
CA GLN A 96 -16.15 1.31 1.13
C GLN A 96 -15.58 2.61 1.69
N MET A 97 -15.23 2.64 2.97
CA MET A 97 -14.61 3.81 3.62
C MET A 97 -13.34 4.26 2.90
N LEU A 98 -12.58 3.33 2.34
CA LEU A 98 -11.35 3.59 1.58
C LEU A 98 -11.57 3.54 0.04
N ASN A 99 -12.82 3.48 -0.41
CA ASN A 99 -13.17 3.28 -1.81
C ASN A 99 -12.59 1.99 -2.44
N GLY A 100 -12.26 1.00 -1.63
CA GLY A 100 -11.71 -0.29 -2.10
C GLY A 100 -12.66 -1.04 -3.03
N HIS A 101 -13.98 -0.88 -2.86
CA HIS A 101 -14.98 -1.46 -3.75
C HIS A 101 -14.86 -0.96 -5.19
N LEU A 102 -14.40 0.29 -5.41
CA LEU A 102 -14.16 0.83 -6.75
C LEU A 102 -12.96 0.15 -7.43
N LEU A 103 -11.96 -0.26 -6.64
CA LEU A 103 -10.84 -1.06 -7.14
C LEU A 103 -11.31 -2.47 -7.51
N HIS A 104 -12.10 -3.09 -6.66
CA HIS A 104 -12.67 -4.41 -6.95
C HIS A 104 -13.55 -4.38 -8.22
N GLN A 105 -14.36 -3.34 -8.41
CA GLN A 105 -15.15 -3.14 -9.63
C GLN A 105 -14.30 -3.03 -10.91
N GLN A 106 -13.03 -2.68 -10.76
CA GLN A 106 -12.03 -2.64 -11.83
C GLN A 106 -11.16 -3.91 -11.86
N ASP A 107 -11.58 -4.96 -11.13
CA ASP A 107 -10.90 -6.25 -11.05
C ASP A 107 -9.49 -6.19 -10.40
N PHE A 108 -9.25 -5.18 -9.55
CA PHE A 108 -8.07 -5.14 -8.70
C PHE A 108 -8.36 -5.87 -7.39
N THR A 109 -8.35 -7.18 -7.44
CA THR A 109 -8.76 -8.07 -6.35
C THR A 109 -7.61 -8.83 -5.70
N GLY A 110 -6.38 -8.58 -6.13
CA GLY A 110 -5.18 -9.26 -5.66
C GLY A 110 -4.71 -10.40 -6.57
N THR A 111 -5.48 -10.77 -7.57
CA THR A 111 -5.17 -11.87 -8.50
C THR A 111 -3.73 -11.82 -9.00
N GLY A 112 -2.97 -12.91 -8.81
CA GLY A 112 -1.59 -13.06 -9.25
C GLY A 112 -0.56 -12.31 -8.41
N LYS A 113 -0.96 -11.68 -7.29
CA LYS A 113 -0.04 -11.03 -6.36
C LYS A 113 0.30 -11.93 -5.19
N ILE A 114 1.51 -11.77 -4.67
CA ILE A 114 1.96 -12.50 -3.47
C ILE A 114 2.16 -11.50 -2.35
N ILE A 115 1.52 -11.76 -1.21
CA ILE A 115 1.63 -10.95 0.00
C ILE A 115 2.34 -11.79 1.06
N ALA A 116 3.37 -11.25 1.67
CA ALA A 116 3.98 -11.83 2.86
C ALA A 116 3.43 -11.16 4.12
N VAL A 117 2.91 -11.94 5.05
CA VAL A 117 2.41 -11.47 6.34
C VAL A 117 3.30 -12.01 7.44
N MET A 118 3.90 -11.12 8.23
CA MET A 118 4.69 -11.50 9.40
C MET A 118 3.95 -11.03 10.66
N ASP A 119 3.54 -12.00 11.48
CA ASP A 119 2.72 -11.73 12.66
C ASP A 119 2.95 -12.78 13.76
N ALA A 120 2.20 -12.70 14.84
CA ALA A 120 2.33 -13.54 16.03
C ALA A 120 1.78 -14.97 15.87
N GLY A 121 1.21 -15.31 14.73
CA GLY A 121 0.66 -16.62 14.42
C GLY A 121 -0.62 -16.54 13.58
N PHE A 122 -1.00 -17.68 13.00
CA PHE A 122 -2.13 -17.78 12.09
C PHE A 122 -3.06 -18.96 12.43
N PRO A 123 -3.45 -19.16 13.70
CA PRO A 123 -4.32 -20.27 14.08
C PRO A 123 -5.68 -20.15 13.36
N GLY A 124 -6.18 -21.28 12.86
CA GLY A 124 -7.47 -21.37 12.18
C GLY A 124 -7.47 -20.99 10.69
N VAL A 125 -6.37 -20.49 10.14
CA VAL A 125 -6.27 -20.22 8.70
C VAL A 125 -6.35 -21.53 7.89
N ASP A 126 -5.89 -22.62 8.46
CA ASP A 126 -5.94 -23.96 7.90
C ASP A 126 -7.31 -24.63 7.99
N THR A 127 -8.23 -24.14 8.81
CA THR A 127 -9.46 -24.88 9.16
C THR A 127 -10.75 -24.07 9.02
N THR A 128 -10.72 -22.75 9.21
CA THR A 128 -11.94 -21.93 9.28
C THR A 128 -12.44 -21.46 7.91
N ASP A 129 -13.76 -21.19 7.81
CA ASP A 129 -14.44 -20.83 6.57
C ASP A 129 -13.92 -19.55 5.91
N PRO A 130 -13.54 -18.46 6.62
CA PRO A 130 -13.02 -17.26 5.99
C PRO A 130 -11.83 -17.48 5.06
N PHE A 131 -11.08 -18.56 5.28
CA PHE A 131 -9.89 -18.90 4.50
C PHE A 131 -10.08 -20.13 3.60
N LEU A 132 -11.30 -20.65 3.50
CA LEU A 132 -11.61 -21.82 2.66
C LEU A 132 -11.17 -21.58 1.21
N ARG A 133 -11.45 -20.39 0.67
CA ARG A 133 -11.09 -20.01 -0.69
C ARG A 133 -9.57 -20.04 -0.93
N LEU A 134 -8.78 -19.53 0.01
CA LEU A 134 -7.32 -19.57 -0.06
C LEU A 134 -6.78 -21.00 -0.10
N ARG A 135 -7.41 -21.88 0.68
CA ARG A 135 -7.00 -23.30 0.73
C ARG A 135 -7.38 -24.06 -0.54
N THR A 136 -8.64 -23.91 -0.98
CA THR A 136 -9.14 -24.62 -2.17
C THR A 136 -8.47 -24.17 -3.46
N ASN A 137 -8.06 -22.91 -3.54
CA ASN A 137 -7.38 -22.33 -4.71
C ASN A 137 -5.84 -22.43 -4.63
N ASN A 138 -5.30 -23.12 -3.61
CA ASN A 138 -3.84 -23.24 -3.43
C ASN A 138 -3.11 -21.88 -3.34
N GLN A 139 -3.74 -20.91 -2.70
CA GLN A 139 -3.21 -19.54 -2.59
C GLN A 139 -2.28 -19.37 -1.38
N ILE A 140 -2.32 -20.26 -0.39
CA ILE A 140 -1.37 -20.28 0.72
C ILE A 140 -0.05 -20.89 0.21
N LYS A 141 0.96 -20.06 -0.01
CA LYS A 141 2.23 -20.48 -0.62
C LYS A 141 3.21 -21.10 0.37
N GLY A 142 2.95 -20.97 1.66
CA GLY A 142 3.75 -21.51 2.74
C GLY A 142 3.94 -20.52 3.87
N GLY A 143 4.66 -20.96 4.90
CA GLY A 143 5.00 -20.12 6.06
C GLY A 143 6.03 -20.81 6.96
N TYR A 144 6.51 -20.07 7.94
CA TYR A 144 7.49 -20.59 8.89
C TYR A 144 7.28 -19.94 10.26
N ASN A 145 7.32 -20.75 11.30
CA ASN A 145 7.27 -20.30 12.69
C ASN A 145 8.70 -20.04 13.19
N PHE A 146 9.10 -18.76 13.21
CA PHE A 146 10.44 -18.36 13.63
C PHE A 146 10.69 -18.52 15.14
N VAL A 147 9.63 -18.50 15.95
CA VAL A 147 9.73 -18.71 17.41
C VAL A 147 10.05 -20.18 17.72
N ASN A 148 9.29 -21.09 17.15
CA ASN A 148 9.44 -22.53 17.36
C ASN A 148 10.38 -23.19 16.33
N ARG A 149 10.87 -22.43 15.35
CA ARG A 149 11.79 -22.87 14.29
C ARG A 149 11.28 -24.11 13.53
N ASN A 150 10.03 -24.08 13.11
CA ASN A 150 9.41 -25.15 12.34
C ASN A 150 8.41 -24.60 11.30
N ALA A 151 7.89 -25.51 10.47
CA ALA A 151 6.94 -25.13 9.41
C ALA A 151 5.49 -24.96 9.90
N ASN A 152 5.18 -25.20 11.16
CA ASN A 152 3.84 -25.03 11.69
C ASN A 152 3.62 -23.56 12.11
N PHE A 153 3.07 -22.76 11.19
CA PHE A 153 2.69 -21.37 11.43
C PHE A 153 1.20 -21.18 11.76
N TYR A 154 0.42 -22.24 11.72
CA TYR A 154 -1.01 -22.24 12.12
C TYR A 154 -1.20 -22.33 13.63
N THR A 155 -0.26 -21.75 14.37
CA THR A 155 -0.23 -21.72 15.84
C THR A 155 0.06 -20.29 16.31
N GLY A 156 0.10 -20.09 17.61
CA GLY A 156 0.44 -18.81 18.22
C GLY A 156 -0.78 -17.94 18.49
N PHE A 157 -0.60 -16.63 18.50
CA PHE A 157 -1.66 -15.69 18.81
C PHE A 157 -2.48 -15.33 17.56
N GLN A 158 -3.79 -15.19 17.73
CA GLN A 158 -4.74 -15.02 16.62
C GLN A 158 -4.64 -13.69 15.86
N HIS A 159 -3.78 -12.76 16.28
CA HIS A 159 -3.67 -11.44 15.65
C HIS A 159 -3.35 -11.53 14.16
N GLY A 160 -2.40 -12.39 13.77
CA GLY A 160 -2.06 -12.59 12.36
C GLY A 160 -3.22 -13.14 11.53
N THR A 161 -4.06 -14.01 12.13
CA THR A 161 -5.30 -14.49 11.51
C THR A 161 -6.27 -13.32 11.25
N GLN A 162 -6.42 -12.42 12.23
CA GLN A 162 -7.26 -11.22 12.09
C GLN A 162 -6.73 -10.26 11.03
N VAL A 163 -5.43 -10.00 11.02
CA VAL A 163 -4.78 -9.17 9.99
C VAL A 163 -4.96 -9.79 8.61
N LEU A 164 -4.72 -11.10 8.45
CA LEU A 164 -4.91 -11.80 7.20
C LEU A 164 -6.37 -11.76 6.73
N SER A 165 -7.33 -11.82 7.66
CA SER A 165 -8.76 -11.77 7.31
C SER A 165 -9.17 -10.45 6.65
N ASN A 166 -8.59 -9.33 7.09
CA ASN A 166 -8.84 -8.02 6.47
C ASN A 166 -8.31 -7.95 5.02
N MET A 167 -7.32 -8.76 4.69
CA MET A 167 -6.74 -8.78 3.34
C MET A 167 -7.39 -9.83 2.44
N ALA A 168 -7.49 -11.07 2.89
CA ALA A 168 -7.71 -12.22 2.03
C ALA A 168 -8.86 -13.15 2.47
N ALA A 169 -9.64 -12.79 3.48
CA ALA A 169 -10.81 -13.58 3.84
C ALA A 169 -11.94 -13.44 2.81
N TYR A 170 -12.70 -14.50 2.66
CA TYR A 170 -13.91 -14.50 1.85
C TYR A 170 -15.00 -15.37 2.46
N VAL A 171 -16.07 -14.74 2.88
CA VAL A 171 -17.34 -15.41 3.25
C VAL A 171 -18.47 -14.61 2.64
N ASP A 172 -19.22 -15.24 1.77
CA ASP A 172 -20.30 -14.61 1.03
C ASP A 172 -21.30 -13.91 1.96
N ASN A 173 -21.65 -12.65 1.66
CA ASN A 173 -22.53 -11.79 2.46
C ASN A 173 -22.11 -11.55 3.93
N GLN A 174 -20.87 -11.83 4.30
CA GLN A 174 -20.37 -11.63 5.66
C GLN A 174 -19.05 -10.89 5.70
N LEU A 175 -18.04 -11.39 4.97
CA LEU A 175 -16.68 -10.89 5.06
C LEU A 175 -15.96 -11.03 3.71
N VAL A 176 -15.52 -9.91 3.15
CA VAL A 176 -14.63 -9.88 1.99
C VAL A 176 -13.45 -8.99 2.31
N GLY A 177 -12.26 -9.51 2.18
CA GLY A 177 -11.01 -8.76 2.36
C GLY A 177 -10.71 -7.80 1.22
N THR A 178 -9.60 -7.06 1.35
CA THR A 178 -9.16 -6.05 0.36
C THR A 178 -8.50 -6.66 -0.87
N ALA A 179 -8.04 -7.91 -0.78
CA ALA A 179 -7.40 -8.68 -1.84
C ALA A 179 -7.88 -10.14 -1.77
N PRO A 180 -9.15 -10.41 -2.11
CA PRO A 180 -9.78 -11.71 -1.85
C PRO A 180 -9.39 -12.80 -2.85
N ASP A 181 -8.63 -12.48 -3.95
CA ASP A 181 -8.28 -13.40 -5.04
C ASP A 181 -6.79 -13.73 -5.13
#